data_b34d3b8216e512354f4f412ac7eadf3d
#
_entry.id   b34d3b8216e512354f4f412ac7eadf3d
#
_cell.length_a   1.000
_cell.length_b   1.000
_cell.length_c   1.000
_cell.angle_alpha   90.00
_cell.angle_beta   90.00
_cell.angle_gamma   90.00
#
_symmetry.space_group_name_H-M   'P 1'
#
loop_
_entity.id
_entity.type
_entity.pdbx_description
1 polymer ?
#
loop_
_entity_poly.entity_id
_entity_poly.type
_entity_poly.pdbx_seq_one_letter_code
_entity_poly.pdbx_strand_id
1 'polypeptide(L)'
;MQWEPRLYQEEAIAECLDAFVARGRTSVMLESPVGSGKTYMALRVIRALRERLGRPVRVVWAAPRRLLLEQVAEANAAFGGEDVHPVTIFEKYPPKADLLVLDEAHHEATQSCVLLYERVGASLALGLSATPLRTDRMKLSFQETVATCSVDRLVREGHLSPFRFHLLPHYDPAIVAECYLSDPARWGKSIAFFPTIRDCGDFRERLAAAGVRCEVVTSESDKDRQLEAFASGAAPVVANVSMLTEGFDRPEVGTIFARDATRLPCIQMCGRGLRKAPGKAFCNIVQGSASPFLFERFAPAERSYRLHGGVWLSLTDGTEQIEAALAETLRRIGEREARVAASGGAGRARGGGRSRPARPRAAAGGAGAGQGEDSAAETYRDLYRLFDAANAAGWGRALPRCRLRVNARETPTRVVAFATPPSHAQGGAPTEPRITFNLYHCGRTPAEGLAHTLLHEMTHVWQFAHGRSGGHGPDFRREMARLGIYEEGGATNCRVGSPADRFLRFVASGFAGIPGRLLLLRNLSPAARRRVEDAAFLARSV
;
A
#
# COMPACT_ATOMS: atom_id res chain seq x y z
N MET A 1 -5.00 39.15 6.41
CA MET A 1 -3.76 38.39 6.48
C MET A 1 -3.14 38.41 5.08
N GLN A 2 -2.00 39.07 4.86
CA GLN A 2 -1.32 39.03 3.56
C GLN A 2 -0.76 37.63 3.40
N TRP A 3 -1.21 36.93 2.37
CA TRP A 3 -0.75 35.61 2.02
C TRP A 3 0.54 35.77 1.23
N GLU A 4 1.70 35.56 1.87
CA GLU A 4 2.95 35.47 1.16
C GLU A 4 3.10 34.07 0.56
N PRO A 5 3.30 33.97 -0.77
CA PRO A 5 3.49 32.69 -1.42
C PRO A 5 4.84 32.08 -1.00
N ARG A 6 4.87 30.77 -0.86
CA ARG A 6 6.11 30.00 -0.62
C ARG A 6 6.78 29.75 -1.96
N LEU A 7 8.10 29.59 -1.97
CA LEU A 7 8.86 29.41 -3.20
C LEU A 7 8.29 28.30 -4.09
N TYR A 8 8.03 27.12 -3.55
CA TYR A 8 7.44 26.02 -4.32
C TYR A 8 6.05 26.30 -4.88
N GLN A 9 5.29 27.19 -4.23
CA GLN A 9 3.97 27.63 -4.73
C GLN A 9 4.14 28.58 -5.92
N GLU A 10 5.09 29.51 -5.84
CA GLU A 10 5.41 30.41 -6.95
C GLU A 10 5.90 29.63 -8.17
N GLU A 11 6.82 28.67 -7.97
CA GLU A 11 7.31 27.78 -9.02
C GLU A 11 6.15 27.03 -9.71
N ALA A 12 5.25 26.42 -8.91
CA ALA A 12 4.12 25.67 -9.45
C ALA A 12 3.07 26.55 -10.14
N ILE A 13 2.80 27.75 -9.63
CA ILE A 13 1.91 28.73 -10.27
C ILE A 13 2.48 29.16 -11.62
N ALA A 14 3.76 29.51 -11.66
CA ALA A 14 4.44 29.90 -12.91
C ALA A 14 4.41 28.76 -13.94
N GLU A 15 4.65 27.52 -13.52
CA GLU A 15 4.63 26.35 -14.39
C GLU A 15 3.22 26.05 -14.94
N CYS A 16 2.17 26.19 -14.12
CA CYS A 16 0.78 26.06 -14.58
C CYS A 16 0.43 27.13 -15.63
N LEU A 17 0.87 28.38 -15.40
CA LEU A 17 0.65 29.46 -16.35
C LEU A 17 1.38 29.23 -17.66
N ASP A 18 2.64 28.80 -17.61
CA ASP A 18 3.42 28.48 -18.78
C ASP A 18 2.78 27.32 -19.58
N ALA A 19 2.26 26.31 -18.89
CA ALA A 19 1.50 25.23 -19.52
C ALA A 19 0.28 25.75 -20.29
N PHE A 20 -0.53 26.62 -19.69
CA PHE A 20 -1.73 27.16 -20.34
C PHE A 20 -1.38 28.15 -21.46
N VAL A 21 -0.49 29.11 -21.20
CA VAL A 21 -0.27 30.27 -22.09
C VAL A 21 0.80 29.99 -23.12
N ALA A 22 1.99 29.50 -22.73
CA ALA A 22 3.09 29.32 -23.64
C ALA A 22 3.04 27.97 -24.37
N ARG A 23 2.67 26.89 -23.67
CA ARG A 23 2.57 25.55 -24.27
C ARG A 23 1.20 25.23 -24.85
N GLY A 24 0.20 26.12 -24.67
CA GLY A 24 -1.15 25.98 -25.24
C GLY A 24 -1.93 24.78 -24.71
N ARG A 25 -1.65 24.35 -23.49
CA ARG A 25 -2.39 23.24 -22.87
C ARG A 25 -3.81 23.71 -22.50
N THR A 26 -4.78 22.86 -22.75
CA THR A 26 -6.17 23.12 -22.34
C THR A 26 -6.53 22.47 -21.01
N SER A 27 -5.73 21.51 -20.55
CA SER A 27 -5.94 20.87 -19.24
C SER A 27 -4.62 20.60 -18.52
N VAL A 28 -4.53 21.11 -17.29
CA VAL A 28 -3.36 21.01 -16.41
C VAL A 28 -3.75 20.44 -15.07
N MET A 29 -2.97 19.48 -14.57
CA MET A 29 -3.10 18.91 -13.23
C MET A 29 -2.06 19.55 -12.31
N LEU A 30 -2.50 20.14 -11.21
CA LEU A 30 -1.64 20.57 -10.11
C LEU A 30 -1.59 19.46 -9.06
N GLU A 31 -0.50 18.71 -9.06
CA GLU A 31 -0.21 17.70 -8.05
C GLU A 31 0.52 18.33 -6.87
N SER A 32 -0.10 18.28 -5.68
CA SER A 32 0.49 18.87 -4.49
C SER A 32 -0.02 18.15 -3.22
N PRO A 33 0.85 17.89 -2.23
CA PRO A 33 0.48 17.20 -1.00
C PRO A 33 -0.70 17.83 -0.25
N VAL A 34 -1.33 17.06 0.62
CA VAL A 34 -2.34 17.60 1.55
C VAL A 34 -1.68 18.64 2.45
N GLY A 35 -2.33 19.81 2.61
CA GLY A 35 -1.80 20.92 3.42
C GLY A 35 -0.77 21.82 2.72
N SER A 36 -0.49 21.61 1.44
CA SER A 36 0.43 22.44 0.64
C SER A 36 -0.16 23.77 0.17
N GLY A 37 -1.46 24.00 0.34
CA GLY A 37 -2.15 25.22 -0.13
C GLY A 37 -2.60 25.15 -1.58
N LYS A 38 -3.10 24.00 -2.06
CA LYS A 38 -3.64 23.83 -3.42
C LYS A 38 -4.67 24.89 -3.80
N THR A 39 -5.62 25.15 -2.91
CA THR A 39 -6.67 26.19 -3.12
C THR A 39 -6.06 27.56 -3.37
N TYR A 40 -5.06 27.95 -2.58
CA TYR A 40 -4.34 29.21 -2.77
C TYR A 40 -3.62 29.28 -4.13
N MET A 41 -2.87 28.22 -4.48
CA MET A 41 -2.17 28.17 -5.76
C MET A 41 -3.13 28.26 -6.93
N ALA A 42 -4.28 27.57 -6.88
CA ALA A 42 -5.30 27.64 -7.93
C ALA A 42 -5.90 29.06 -8.06
N LEU A 43 -6.22 29.73 -6.96
CA LEU A 43 -6.70 31.12 -6.97
C LEU A 43 -5.63 32.08 -7.57
N ARG A 44 -4.34 31.84 -7.27
CA ARG A 44 -3.24 32.59 -7.88
C ARG A 44 -3.13 32.34 -9.39
N VAL A 45 -3.29 31.08 -9.84
CA VAL A 45 -3.34 30.74 -11.27
C VAL A 45 -4.51 31.45 -11.97
N ILE A 46 -5.71 31.46 -11.36
CA ILE A 46 -6.88 32.16 -11.89
C ILE A 46 -6.60 33.67 -12.05
N ARG A 47 -6.06 34.33 -11.01
CA ARG A 47 -5.69 35.73 -11.05
C ARG A 47 -4.68 36.05 -12.14
N ALA A 48 -3.63 35.25 -12.22
CA ALA A 48 -2.60 35.45 -13.20
C ALA A 48 -3.06 35.18 -14.65
N LEU A 49 -3.98 34.21 -14.86
CA LEU A 49 -4.64 34.00 -16.16
C LEU A 49 -5.48 35.22 -16.54
N ARG A 50 -6.27 35.80 -15.62
CA ARG A 50 -7.04 37.04 -15.85
C ARG A 50 -6.12 38.19 -16.26
N GLU A 51 -5.03 38.42 -15.54
CA GLU A 51 -4.05 39.47 -15.83
C GLU A 51 -3.40 39.26 -17.22
N ARG A 52 -3.04 38.01 -17.54
CA ARG A 52 -2.38 37.66 -18.80
C ARG A 52 -3.31 37.79 -20.01
N LEU A 53 -4.58 37.43 -19.84
CA LEU A 53 -5.59 37.52 -20.91
C LEU A 53 -6.20 38.93 -21.06
N GLY A 54 -5.99 39.83 -20.09
CA GLY A 54 -6.53 41.20 -20.09
C GLY A 54 -8.05 41.24 -20.03
N ARG A 55 -8.72 40.18 -19.59
CA ARG A 55 -10.18 40.10 -19.46
C ARG A 55 -10.59 39.25 -18.25
N PRO A 56 -11.80 39.40 -17.75
CA PRO A 56 -12.34 38.51 -16.71
C PRO A 56 -12.31 37.05 -17.14
N VAL A 57 -11.97 36.17 -16.19
CA VAL A 57 -12.00 34.71 -16.35
C VAL A 57 -13.08 34.18 -15.44
N ARG A 58 -14.17 33.70 -16.02
CA ARG A 58 -15.26 33.05 -15.26
C ARG A 58 -14.84 31.64 -14.92
N VAL A 59 -14.95 31.26 -13.67
CA VAL A 59 -14.49 29.97 -13.16
C VAL A 59 -15.63 29.20 -12.53
N VAL A 60 -15.82 27.96 -12.94
CA VAL A 60 -16.58 26.99 -12.18
C VAL A 60 -15.58 26.16 -11.36
N TRP A 61 -15.76 26.16 -10.04
CA TRP A 61 -14.96 25.34 -9.12
C TRP A 61 -15.80 24.16 -8.65
N ALA A 62 -15.45 22.95 -9.06
CA ALA A 62 -16.18 21.75 -8.75
C ALA A 62 -15.45 20.90 -7.70
N ALA A 63 -16.19 20.46 -6.69
CA ALA A 63 -15.69 19.56 -5.66
C ALA A 63 -16.71 18.47 -5.31
N PRO A 64 -16.28 17.29 -4.80
CA PRO A 64 -17.20 16.20 -4.47
C PRO A 64 -18.06 16.49 -3.22
N ARG A 65 -17.66 17.42 -2.36
CA ARG A 65 -18.32 17.71 -1.06
C ARG A 65 -18.57 19.20 -0.87
N ARG A 66 -19.74 19.55 -0.31
CA ARG A 66 -20.13 20.95 -0.02
C ARG A 66 -19.15 21.65 0.91
N LEU A 67 -18.63 20.96 1.93
CA LEU A 67 -17.64 21.51 2.85
C LEU A 67 -16.38 22.04 2.16
N LEU A 68 -15.92 21.38 1.10
CA LEU A 68 -14.80 21.87 0.29
C LEU A 68 -15.16 23.17 -0.43
N LEU A 69 -16.40 23.28 -0.91
CA LEU A 69 -16.90 24.48 -1.60
C LEU A 69 -17.03 25.69 -0.65
N GLU A 70 -17.46 25.46 0.58
CA GLU A 70 -17.49 26.46 1.64
C GLU A 70 -16.09 27.00 1.95
N GLN A 71 -15.11 26.09 2.09
CA GLN A 71 -13.70 26.46 2.29
C GLN A 71 -13.13 27.24 1.09
N VAL A 72 -13.51 26.88 -0.13
CA VAL A 72 -13.10 27.61 -1.34
C VAL A 72 -13.73 29.01 -1.36
N ALA A 73 -15.01 29.14 -1.01
CA ALA A 73 -15.67 30.43 -0.95
C ALA A 73 -15.02 31.36 0.07
N GLU A 74 -14.73 30.86 1.28
CA GLU A 74 -14.02 31.60 2.33
C GLU A 74 -12.61 32.01 1.88
N ALA A 75 -11.85 31.06 1.29
CA ALA A 75 -10.52 31.33 0.79
C ALA A 75 -10.53 32.36 -0.35
N ASN A 76 -11.50 32.27 -1.27
CA ASN A 76 -11.66 33.23 -2.35
C ASN A 76 -12.01 34.63 -1.84
N ALA A 77 -12.91 34.73 -0.88
CA ALA A 77 -13.23 36.02 -0.24
C ALA A 77 -12.00 36.64 0.44
N ALA A 78 -11.25 35.84 1.19
CA ALA A 78 -10.01 36.29 1.83
C ALA A 78 -8.90 36.65 0.83
N PHE A 79 -8.90 36.02 -0.35
CA PHE A 79 -7.96 36.30 -1.44
C PHE A 79 -8.25 37.59 -2.22
N GLY A 80 -9.47 38.12 -2.14
CA GLY A 80 -9.90 39.35 -2.80
C GLY A 80 -10.98 39.14 -3.86
N GLY A 81 -11.61 37.97 -3.91
CA GLY A 81 -12.82 37.70 -4.69
C GLY A 81 -12.59 37.61 -6.19
N GLU A 82 -12.05 36.49 -6.68
CA GLU A 82 -12.06 36.14 -8.10
C GLU A 82 -13.49 35.71 -8.53
N ASP A 83 -13.80 35.75 -9.82
CA ASP A 83 -15.10 35.31 -10.37
C ASP A 83 -15.20 33.77 -10.38
N VAL A 84 -15.34 33.18 -9.19
CA VAL A 84 -15.42 31.76 -8.94
C VAL A 84 -16.82 31.36 -8.52
N HIS A 85 -17.42 30.45 -9.26
CA HIS A 85 -18.72 29.85 -8.96
C HIS A 85 -18.54 28.41 -8.44
N PRO A 86 -18.68 28.19 -7.11
CA PRO A 86 -18.48 26.85 -6.52
C PRO A 86 -19.70 25.96 -6.77
N VAL A 87 -19.48 24.75 -7.26
CA VAL A 87 -20.52 23.75 -7.54
C VAL A 87 -20.09 22.35 -7.05
N THR A 88 -21.05 21.48 -6.75
CA THR A 88 -20.73 20.07 -6.56
C THR A 88 -20.48 19.39 -7.90
N ILE A 89 -19.69 18.30 -7.93
CA ILE A 89 -19.51 17.48 -9.16
C ILE A 89 -20.84 16.89 -9.66
N PHE A 90 -21.94 16.98 -8.88
CA PHE A 90 -23.27 16.48 -9.21
C PHE A 90 -24.20 17.57 -9.74
N GLU A 91 -23.70 18.82 -9.93
CA GLU A 91 -24.51 19.95 -10.39
C GLU A 91 -25.09 19.68 -11.79
N LYS A 92 -26.41 19.85 -11.89
CA LYS A 92 -27.14 19.57 -13.13
C LYS A 92 -27.14 20.76 -14.10
N TYR A 93 -27.09 21.98 -13.57
CA TYR A 93 -27.21 23.22 -14.33
C TYR A 93 -26.09 24.22 -13.94
N PRO A 94 -24.81 23.83 -14.13
CA PRO A 94 -23.72 24.74 -13.82
C PRO A 94 -23.71 25.92 -14.81
N PRO A 95 -23.22 27.09 -14.41
CA PRO A 95 -23.02 28.18 -15.35
C PRO A 95 -21.93 27.83 -16.36
N LYS A 96 -21.97 28.49 -17.51
CA LYS A 96 -20.87 28.44 -18.50
C LYS A 96 -19.66 29.19 -17.96
N ALA A 97 -18.48 28.65 -18.16
CA ALA A 97 -17.23 29.21 -17.65
C ALA A 97 -16.09 29.14 -18.68
N ASP A 98 -15.06 29.93 -18.48
CA ASP A 98 -13.81 29.89 -19.27
C ASP A 98 -12.87 28.82 -18.73
N LEU A 99 -12.87 28.60 -17.41
CA LEU A 99 -12.01 27.64 -16.71
C LEU A 99 -12.88 26.75 -15.78
N LEU A 100 -12.69 25.46 -15.84
CA LEU A 100 -13.18 24.51 -14.86
C LEU A 100 -12.03 24.13 -13.92
N VAL A 101 -12.17 24.42 -12.62
CA VAL A 101 -11.30 23.87 -11.58
C VAL A 101 -11.95 22.63 -11.01
N LEU A 102 -11.26 21.50 -11.03
CA LEU A 102 -11.74 20.23 -10.48
C LEU A 102 -10.90 19.90 -9.24
N ASP A 103 -11.47 20.15 -8.06
CA ASP A 103 -10.84 19.80 -6.78
C ASP A 103 -11.01 18.30 -6.49
N GLU A 104 -10.01 17.70 -5.86
CA GLU A 104 -9.88 16.26 -5.69
C GLU A 104 -10.04 15.52 -7.05
N ALA A 105 -9.28 15.96 -8.02
CA ALA A 105 -9.37 15.53 -9.42
C ALA A 105 -9.17 14.03 -9.67
N HIS A 106 -8.77 13.25 -8.65
CA HIS A 106 -8.77 11.79 -8.73
C HIS A 106 -10.18 11.17 -8.92
N HIS A 107 -11.24 11.98 -8.79
CA HIS A 107 -12.61 11.63 -9.13
C HIS A 107 -13.01 11.94 -10.60
N GLU A 108 -12.11 12.48 -11.45
CA GLU A 108 -12.42 12.98 -12.80
C GLU A 108 -13.16 11.98 -13.71
N ALA A 109 -12.87 10.70 -13.54
CA ALA A 109 -13.46 9.64 -14.38
C ALA A 109 -14.83 9.20 -13.93
N THR A 110 -15.43 9.85 -12.95
CA THR A 110 -16.83 9.57 -12.62
C THR A 110 -17.73 10.13 -13.72
N GLN A 111 -18.84 9.45 -13.99
CA GLN A 111 -19.84 9.92 -14.95
C GLN A 111 -20.29 11.36 -14.63
N SER A 112 -20.39 11.70 -13.35
CA SER A 112 -20.77 13.05 -12.90
C SER A 112 -19.77 14.11 -13.37
N CYS A 113 -18.46 13.84 -13.28
CA CYS A 113 -17.44 14.77 -13.73
C CYS A 113 -17.46 14.93 -15.26
N VAL A 114 -17.60 13.84 -16.02
CA VAL A 114 -17.70 13.91 -17.49
C VAL A 114 -18.89 14.77 -17.92
N LEU A 115 -20.07 14.54 -17.32
CA LEU A 115 -21.26 15.35 -17.59
C LEU A 115 -21.08 16.80 -17.17
N LEU A 116 -20.36 17.06 -16.09
CA LEU A 116 -20.07 18.42 -15.65
C LEU A 116 -19.17 19.15 -16.65
N TYR A 117 -18.13 18.53 -17.18
CA TYR A 117 -17.27 19.06 -18.25
C TYR A 117 -18.10 19.52 -19.46
N GLU A 118 -18.98 18.65 -19.96
CA GLU A 118 -19.85 18.95 -21.09
C GLU A 118 -20.80 20.14 -20.79
N ARG A 119 -21.36 20.15 -19.59
CA ARG A 119 -22.32 21.20 -19.17
C ARG A 119 -21.67 22.55 -18.98
N VAL A 120 -20.52 22.61 -18.33
CA VAL A 120 -19.75 23.85 -18.14
C VAL A 120 -19.23 24.40 -19.46
N GLY A 121 -18.74 23.53 -20.33
CA GLY A 121 -18.20 23.88 -21.65
C GLY A 121 -16.97 24.80 -21.55
N ALA A 122 -16.16 24.65 -20.52
CA ALA A 122 -14.97 25.43 -20.32
C ALA A 122 -13.89 25.06 -21.37
N SER A 123 -13.15 26.05 -21.85
CA SER A 123 -12.02 25.86 -22.75
C SER A 123 -10.75 25.44 -22.03
N LEU A 124 -10.66 25.72 -20.73
CA LEU A 124 -9.53 25.35 -19.87
C LEU A 124 -9.99 24.53 -18.68
N ALA A 125 -9.12 23.61 -18.22
CA ALA A 125 -9.35 22.82 -17.02
C ALA A 125 -8.11 22.76 -16.13
N LEU A 126 -8.28 23.00 -14.82
CA LEU A 126 -7.25 22.87 -13.81
C LEU A 126 -7.69 21.81 -12.79
N GLY A 127 -6.99 20.68 -12.75
CA GLY A 127 -7.21 19.66 -11.73
C GLY A 127 -6.35 19.87 -10.51
N LEU A 128 -6.89 19.64 -9.32
CA LEU A 128 -6.14 19.68 -8.06
C LEU A 128 -6.17 18.29 -7.41
N SER A 129 -5.02 17.73 -7.12
CA SER A 129 -4.95 16.44 -6.42
C SER A 129 -3.69 16.31 -5.56
N ALA A 130 -3.76 15.49 -4.53
CA ALA A 130 -2.58 15.08 -3.76
C ALA A 130 -1.84 13.89 -4.40
N THR A 131 -2.40 13.30 -5.45
CA THR A 131 -1.83 12.16 -6.15
C THR A 131 -2.18 12.22 -7.64
N PRO A 132 -1.26 11.89 -8.56
CA PRO A 132 -1.49 11.98 -10.00
C PRO A 132 -2.23 10.76 -10.57
N LEU A 133 -2.78 9.90 -9.71
CA LEU A 133 -3.38 8.64 -10.13
C LEU A 133 -4.83 8.56 -9.63
N ARG A 134 -5.69 8.03 -10.47
CA ARG A 134 -7.06 7.65 -10.15
C ARG A 134 -7.09 6.47 -9.17
N THR A 135 -8.26 6.20 -8.61
CA THR A 135 -8.48 5.03 -7.74
C THR A 135 -8.23 3.70 -8.45
N ASP A 136 -8.45 3.64 -9.77
CA ASP A 136 -8.12 2.49 -10.63
C ASP A 136 -6.66 2.45 -11.10
N ARG A 137 -5.81 3.38 -10.63
CA ARG A 137 -4.38 3.55 -10.94
C ARG A 137 -4.08 3.99 -12.39
N MET A 138 -5.07 4.36 -13.15
CA MET A 138 -4.84 5.03 -14.42
C MET A 138 -4.34 6.46 -14.16
N LYS A 139 -3.56 7.01 -15.10
CA LYS A 139 -3.24 8.44 -15.07
C LYS A 139 -4.51 9.26 -15.25
N LEU A 140 -4.53 10.42 -14.61
CA LEU A 140 -5.56 11.41 -14.85
C LEU A 140 -5.46 11.92 -16.31
N SER A 141 -6.62 12.26 -16.91
CA SER A 141 -6.73 12.60 -18.33
C SER A 141 -6.23 14.01 -18.67
N PHE A 142 -5.49 14.65 -17.78
CA PHE A 142 -4.91 15.97 -18.03
C PHE A 142 -3.73 15.89 -18.99
N GLN A 143 -3.63 16.86 -19.87
CA GLN A 143 -2.55 16.94 -20.87
C GLN A 143 -1.18 17.11 -20.22
N GLU A 144 -1.14 17.82 -19.08
CA GLU A 144 0.10 18.08 -18.36
C GLU A 144 -0.10 18.01 -16.85
N THR A 145 0.92 17.52 -16.13
CA THR A 145 0.92 17.46 -14.67
C THR A 145 2.07 18.29 -14.13
N VAL A 146 1.74 19.31 -13.36
CA VAL A 146 2.69 20.13 -12.61
C VAL A 146 2.75 19.61 -11.19
N ALA A 147 3.88 18.98 -10.83
CA ALA A 147 4.13 18.47 -9.49
C ALA A 147 4.89 19.51 -8.67
N THR A 148 4.39 19.86 -7.48
CA THR A 148 4.99 20.93 -6.67
C THR A 148 6.20 20.46 -5.88
N CYS A 149 5.96 19.64 -4.84
CA CYS A 149 7.00 19.22 -3.91
C CYS A 149 6.59 17.95 -3.19
N SER A 150 7.55 17.29 -2.52
CA SER A 150 7.29 16.14 -1.67
C SER A 150 6.85 16.56 -0.26
N VAL A 151 6.16 15.66 0.46
CA VAL A 151 5.87 15.84 1.89
C VAL A 151 7.16 16.04 2.69
N ASP A 152 8.20 15.30 2.37
CA ASP A 152 9.52 15.43 3.02
C ASP A 152 10.09 16.85 2.89
N ARG A 153 10.04 17.46 1.69
CA ARG A 153 10.44 18.85 1.49
C ARG A 153 9.62 19.80 2.36
N LEU A 154 8.29 19.63 2.39
CA LEU A 154 7.40 20.47 3.21
C LEU A 154 7.66 20.35 4.71
N VAL A 155 8.02 19.16 5.17
CA VAL A 155 8.41 18.93 6.58
C VAL A 155 9.75 19.60 6.88
N ARG A 156 10.77 19.40 6.04
CA ARG A 156 12.10 20.01 6.22
C ARG A 156 12.07 21.55 6.17
N GLU A 157 11.28 22.12 5.28
CA GLU A 157 11.07 23.57 5.17
C GLU A 157 10.13 24.11 6.25
N GLY A 158 9.61 23.24 7.11
CA GLY A 158 8.77 23.62 8.23
C GLY A 158 7.34 24.04 7.85
N HIS A 159 6.84 23.63 6.70
CA HIS A 159 5.47 23.91 6.24
C HIS A 159 4.47 22.86 6.70
N LEU A 160 4.93 21.62 6.96
CA LEU A 160 4.16 20.57 7.60
C LEU A 160 4.85 20.11 8.89
N SER A 161 4.07 19.51 9.80
CA SER A 161 4.61 18.89 11.00
C SER A 161 5.34 17.60 10.65
N PRO A 162 6.50 17.32 11.24
CA PRO A 162 7.09 15.98 11.19
C PRO A 162 6.13 14.96 11.82
N PHE A 163 6.36 13.69 11.56
CA PHE A 163 5.53 12.64 12.16
C PHE A 163 6.36 11.49 12.70
N ARG A 164 5.79 10.83 13.72
CA ARG A 164 6.27 9.56 14.26
C ARG A 164 5.34 8.45 13.80
N PHE A 165 5.93 7.40 13.28
CA PHE A 165 5.18 6.28 12.74
C PHE A 165 5.09 5.14 13.76
N HIS A 166 3.89 4.59 13.94
CA HIS A 166 3.61 3.56 14.93
C HIS A 166 2.90 2.38 14.25
N LEU A 167 3.48 1.19 14.36
CA LEU A 167 2.98 -0.03 13.72
C LEU A 167 2.37 -0.97 14.75
N LEU A 168 1.06 -1.17 14.66
CA LEU A 168 0.31 -2.16 15.43
C LEU A 168 0.41 -3.56 14.78
N PRO A 169 0.34 -4.65 15.54
CA PRO A 169 0.29 -6.00 14.98
C PRO A 169 -0.93 -6.19 14.07
N HIS A 170 -2.10 -5.72 14.50
CA HIS A 170 -3.35 -5.71 13.76
C HIS A 170 -4.05 -4.38 13.96
N TYR A 171 -4.96 -4.03 13.04
CA TYR A 171 -5.77 -2.82 13.14
C TYR A 171 -7.25 -3.20 13.30
N ASP A 172 -7.70 -3.27 14.53
CA ASP A 172 -9.08 -3.53 14.91
C ASP A 172 -9.50 -2.62 16.08
N PRO A 173 -10.81 -2.45 16.34
CA PRO A 173 -11.30 -1.54 17.38
C PRO A 173 -10.74 -1.82 18.79
N ALA A 174 -10.49 -3.09 19.13
CA ALA A 174 -9.98 -3.45 20.45
C ALA A 174 -8.51 -3.02 20.63
N ILE A 175 -7.65 -3.38 19.68
CA ILE A 175 -6.22 -3.06 19.72
C ILE A 175 -6.01 -1.55 19.62
N VAL A 176 -6.78 -0.84 18.78
CA VAL A 176 -6.69 0.63 18.69
C VAL A 176 -7.14 1.29 19.98
N ALA A 177 -8.19 0.79 20.64
CA ALA A 177 -8.64 1.29 21.94
C ALA A 177 -7.60 1.05 23.03
N GLU A 178 -7.06 -0.17 23.13
CA GLU A 178 -5.98 -0.50 24.07
C GLU A 178 -4.75 0.39 23.85
N CYS A 179 -4.37 0.59 22.58
CA CYS A 179 -3.27 1.48 22.22
C CYS A 179 -3.51 2.92 22.70
N TYR A 180 -4.70 3.48 22.44
CA TYR A 180 -5.04 4.81 22.91
C TYR A 180 -5.06 4.90 24.45
N LEU A 181 -5.70 3.93 25.10
CA LEU A 181 -5.88 3.90 26.55
C LEU A 181 -4.58 3.62 27.32
N SER A 182 -3.58 3.02 26.69
CA SER A 182 -2.28 2.77 27.31
C SER A 182 -1.53 4.07 27.65
N ASP A 183 -1.73 5.14 26.87
CA ASP A 183 -1.12 6.45 27.11
C ASP A 183 -1.92 7.56 26.39
N PRO A 184 -3.09 7.96 26.92
CA PRO A 184 -3.92 9.00 26.30
C PRO A 184 -3.20 10.35 26.13
N ALA A 185 -2.26 10.66 27.01
CA ALA A 185 -1.49 11.91 26.93
C ALA A 185 -0.55 11.94 25.73
N ARG A 186 0.06 10.80 25.39
CA ARG A 186 0.90 10.62 24.19
C ARG A 186 0.12 10.82 22.90
N TRP A 187 -1.10 10.30 22.85
CA TRP A 187 -1.92 10.33 21.64
C TRP A 187 -2.69 11.65 21.49
N GLY A 188 -3.10 12.25 22.58
CA GLY A 188 -3.80 13.54 22.60
C GLY A 188 -5.06 13.57 21.73
N LYS A 189 -5.35 14.71 21.10
CA LYS A 189 -6.47 14.84 20.15
C LYS A 189 -6.27 13.93 18.95
N SER A 190 -7.15 12.92 18.79
CA SER A 190 -6.98 11.83 17.85
C SER A 190 -8.14 11.65 16.90
N ILE A 191 -7.83 11.31 15.63
CA ILE A 191 -8.82 10.85 14.67
C ILE A 191 -8.55 9.37 14.39
N ALA A 192 -9.59 8.54 14.56
CA ALA A 192 -9.55 7.12 14.23
C ALA A 192 -10.44 6.84 13.01
N PHE A 193 -9.86 6.19 12.01
CA PHE A 193 -10.57 5.76 10.80
C PHE A 193 -10.78 4.25 10.87
N PHE A 194 -12.02 3.80 10.68
CA PHE A 194 -12.38 2.39 10.66
C PHE A 194 -13.07 2.00 9.35
N PRO A 195 -13.10 0.70 8.99
CA PRO A 195 -13.78 0.22 7.79
C PRO A 195 -15.30 0.40 7.84
N THR A 196 -15.92 0.24 9.03
CA THR A 196 -17.37 0.26 9.20
C THR A 196 -17.81 1.17 10.34
N ILE A 197 -19.10 1.59 10.30
CA ILE A 197 -19.73 2.35 11.41
C ILE A 197 -19.79 1.50 12.68
N ARG A 198 -19.96 0.19 12.54
CA ARG A 198 -19.94 -0.76 13.67
C ARG A 198 -18.60 -0.73 14.38
N ASP A 199 -17.48 -0.79 13.64
CA ASP A 199 -16.15 -0.71 14.24
C ASP A 199 -15.93 0.61 14.98
N CYS A 200 -16.45 1.72 14.43
CA CYS A 200 -16.45 3.01 15.14
C CYS A 200 -17.23 2.95 16.45
N GLY A 201 -18.38 2.26 16.46
CA GLY A 201 -19.21 2.01 17.64
C GLY A 201 -18.48 1.19 18.70
N ASP A 202 -17.93 0.05 18.29
CA ASP A 202 -17.18 -0.86 19.16
C ASP A 202 -15.96 -0.16 19.80
N PHE A 203 -15.27 0.67 19.02
CA PHE A 203 -14.15 1.51 19.51
C PHE A 203 -14.63 2.54 20.54
N ARG A 204 -15.72 3.29 20.23
CA ARG A 204 -16.29 4.26 21.15
C ARG A 204 -16.72 3.64 22.49
N GLU A 205 -17.38 2.48 22.46
CA GLU A 205 -17.83 1.78 23.67
C GLU A 205 -16.66 1.39 24.57
N ARG A 206 -15.54 0.92 23.98
CA ARG A 206 -14.33 0.59 24.73
C ARG A 206 -13.70 1.81 25.39
N LEU A 207 -13.64 2.93 24.69
CA LEU A 207 -13.13 4.19 25.24
C LEU A 207 -14.06 4.71 26.35
N ALA A 208 -15.39 4.64 26.15
CA ALA A 208 -16.38 5.08 27.12
C ALA A 208 -16.31 4.25 28.42
N ALA A 209 -16.08 2.94 28.33
CA ALA A 209 -15.87 2.07 29.49
C ALA A 209 -14.67 2.49 30.36
N ALA A 210 -13.67 3.18 29.77
CA ALA A 210 -12.53 3.76 30.45
C ALA A 210 -12.68 5.27 30.75
N GLY A 211 -13.88 5.85 30.59
CA GLY A 211 -14.17 7.26 30.87
C GLY A 211 -13.69 8.24 29.80
N VAL A 212 -13.26 7.77 28.63
CA VAL A 212 -12.82 8.63 27.52
C VAL A 212 -13.96 8.86 26.54
N ARG A 213 -14.32 10.13 26.34
CA ARG A 213 -15.36 10.51 25.38
C ARG A 213 -14.83 10.43 23.94
N CYS A 214 -15.57 9.73 23.09
CA CYS A 214 -15.32 9.60 21.67
C CYS A 214 -16.59 9.90 20.88
N GLU A 215 -16.52 10.82 19.90
CA GLU A 215 -17.60 11.08 18.97
C GLU A 215 -17.46 10.19 17.72
N VAL A 216 -18.59 9.70 17.19
CA VAL A 216 -18.62 8.90 15.95
C VAL A 216 -19.30 9.72 14.86
N VAL A 217 -18.52 10.20 13.90
CA VAL A 217 -19.02 11.04 12.80
C VAL A 217 -19.44 10.16 11.63
N THR A 218 -20.73 10.25 11.28
CA THR A 218 -21.36 9.56 10.14
C THR A 218 -22.06 10.56 9.22
N SER A 219 -22.62 10.09 8.10
CA SER A 219 -23.45 10.90 7.21
C SER A 219 -24.76 11.38 7.86
N GLU A 220 -25.23 10.67 8.88
CA GLU A 220 -26.53 10.90 9.55
C GLU A 220 -26.38 11.55 10.92
N SER A 221 -25.15 11.70 11.43
CA SER A 221 -24.90 12.28 12.74
C SER A 221 -24.84 13.81 12.69
N ASP A 222 -25.10 14.47 13.84
CA ASP A 222 -24.90 15.92 14.02
C ASP A 222 -23.40 16.23 14.02
N LYS A 223 -22.86 16.37 12.81
CA LYS A 223 -21.44 16.57 12.56
C LYS A 223 -20.91 17.84 13.22
N ASP A 224 -21.66 18.93 13.17
CA ASP A 224 -21.20 20.25 13.67
C ASP A 224 -21.03 20.19 15.18
N ARG A 225 -22.01 19.68 15.90
CA ARG A 225 -21.93 19.46 17.35
C ARG A 225 -20.78 18.53 17.74
N GLN A 226 -20.58 17.46 16.99
CA GLN A 226 -19.53 16.48 17.27
C GLN A 226 -18.13 17.08 17.03
N LEU A 227 -17.96 17.83 15.96
CA LEU A 227 -16.69 18.51 15.66
C LEU A 227 -16.41 19.66 16.61
N GLU A 228 -17.44 20.34 17.13
CA GLU A 228 -17.30 21.34 18.19
C GLU A 228 -16.86 20.70 19.52
N ALA A 229 -17.45 19.55 19.90
CA ALA A 229 -17.00 18.79 21.06
C ALA A 229 -15.55 18.33 20.94
N PHE A 230 -15.11 17.98 19.73
CA PHE A 230 -13.71 17.68 19.45
C PHE A 230 -12.80 18.92 19.51
N ALA A 231 -13.25 20.04 18.93
CA ALA A 231 -12.50 21.30 18.92
C ALA A 231 -12.29 21.84 20.34
N SER A 232 -13.33 21.87 21.16
CA SER A 232 -13.26 22.30 22.56
C SER A 232 -12.47 21.35 23.47
N GLY A 233 -12.16 20.12 23.00
CA GLY A 233 -11.51 19.08 23.81
C GLY A 233 -12.45 18.30 24.71
N ALA A 234 -13.76 18.59 24.68
CA ALA A 234 -14.77 17.81 25.42
C ALA A 234 -14.83 16.35 24.95
N ALA A 235 -14.46 16.07 23.69
CA ALA A 235 -14.25 14.76 23.15
C ALA A 235 -12.85 14.69 22.49
N PRO A 236 -11.82 14.13 23.17
CA PRO A 236 -10.46 14.11 22.65
C PRO A 236 -10.30 13.19 21.43
N VAL A 237 -11.27 12.32 21.15
CA VAL A 237 -11.21 11.35 20.06
C VAL A 237 -12.44 11.46 19.18
N VAL A 238 -12.21 11.38 17.86
CA VAL A 238 -13.26 11.23 16.85
C VAL A 238 -13.00 9.97 16.03
N ALA A 239 -14.02 9.12 15.91
CA ALA A 239 -14.00 7.96 15.03
C ALA A 239 -14.89 8.19 13.80
N ASN A 240 -14.46 7.69 12.63
CA ASN A 240 -15.23 7.79 11.40
C ASN A 240 -14.79 6.73 10.37
N VAL A 241 -15.62 6.51 9.33
CA VAL A 241 -15.27 5.60 8.22
C VAL A 241 -14.47 6.33 7.15
N SER A 242 -15.01 7.43 6.59
CA SER A 242 -14.37 8.22 5.53
C SER A 242 -14.84 9.68 5.52
N MET A 243 -15.65 10.08 6.50
CA MET A 243 -16.25 11.42 6.53
C MET A 243 -15.21 12.53 6.69
N LEU A 244 -14.11 12.24 7.38
CA LEU A 244 -13.05 13.20 7.68
C LEU A 244 -11.81 13.07 6.79
N THR A 245 -11.87 12.26 5.73
CA THR A 245 -10.78 12.12 4.76
C THR A 245 -10.61 13.34 3.87
N GLU A 246 -11.71 14.06 3.59
CA GLU A 246 -11.74 15.24 2.73
C GLU A 246 -12.46 16.40 3.42
N GLY A 247 -12.00 17.63 3.21
CA GLY A 247 -12.63 18.85 3.73
C GLY A 247 -12.49 19.09 5.24
N PHE A 248 -11.92 18.18 6.01
CA PHE A 248 -11.72 18.39 7.45
C PHE A 248 -10.41 19.13 7.72
N ASP A 249 -10.48 20.31 8.34
CA ASP A 249 -9.32 21.14 8.67
C ASP A 249 -9.25 21.43 10.17
N ARG A 250 -8.46 20.63 10.88
CA ARG A 250 -8.17 20.79 12.31
C ARG A 250 -6.67 20.54 12.55
N PRO A 251 -5.85 21.59 12.51
CA PRO A 251 -4.39 21.48 12.63
C PRO A 251 -3.91 20.91 13.98
N GLU A 252 -4.75 21.09 15.04
CA GLU A 252 -4.47 20.63 16.39
C GLU A 252 -4.47 19.09 16.56
N VAL A 253 -4.87 18.33 15.55
CA VAL A 253 -4.85 16.86 15.60
C VAL A 253 -3.45 16.34 15.82
N GLY A 254 -3.24 15.67 16.96
CA GLY A 254 -1.95 15.09 17.37
C GLY A 254 -1.71 13.67 16.86
N THR A 255 -2.79 12.90 16.67
CA THR A 255 -2.68 11.49 16.26
C THR A 255 -3.71 11.11 15.21
N ILE A 256 -3.27 10.36 14.21
CA ILE A 256 -4.11 9.68 13.23
C ILE A 256 -3.98 8.17 13.41
N PHE A 257 -5.06 7.51 13.79
CA PHE A 257 -5.20 6.07 13.70
C PHE A 257 -5.81 5.76 12.32
N ALA A 258 -4.97 5.28 11.40
CA ALA A 258 -5.36 5.06 10.01
C ALA A 258 -5.60 3.58 9.74
N ARG A 259 -6.84 3.23 9.38
CA ARG A 259 -7.22 1.88 8.99
C ARG A 259 -6.41 1.36 7.83
N ASP A 260 -6.42 0.08 7.64
CA ASP A 260 -5.83 -0.57 6.46
C ASP A 260 -6.45 0.01 5.18
N ALA A 261 -5.59 0.49 4.30
CA ALA A 261 -6.02 1.20 3.11
C ALA A 261 -4.98 1.13 1.99
N THR A 262 -5.44 1.34 0.77
CA THR A 262 -4.58 1.56 -0.39
C THR A 262 -3.93 2.96 -0.33
N ARG A 263 -2.99 3.24 -1.23
CA ARG A 263 -2.16 4.45 -1.22
C ARG A 263 -2.96 5.75 -1.07
N LEU A 264 -3.96 5.97 -1.92
CA LEU A 264 -4.69 7.25 -1.93
C LEU A 264 -5.45 7.51 -0.62
N PRO A 265 -6.35 6.60 -0.13
CA PRO A 265 -7.00 6.81 1.15
C PRO A 265 -6.02 6.93 2.32
N CYS A 266 -4.91 6.18 2.31
CA CYS A 266 -3.88 6.29 3.34
C CYS A 266 -3.28 7.71 3.38
N ILE A 267 -2.88 8.26 2.22
CA ILE A 267 -2.34 9.62 2.12
C ILE A 267 -3.36 10.67 2.58
N GLN A 268 -4.63 10.51 2.22
CA GLN A 268 -5.70 11.42 2.65
C GLN A 268 -5.91 11.39 4.17
N MET A 269 -6.01 10.20 4.78
CA MET A 269 -6.17 10.06 6.23
C MET A 269 -4.96 10.63 6.98
N CYS A 270 -3.76 10.16 6.66
CA CYS A 270 -2.54 10.54 7.37
C CYS A 270 -2.17 12.01 7.17
N GLY A 271 -2.40 12.55 5.97
CA GLY A 271 -2.14 13.95 5.66
C GLY A 271 -2.91 14.95 6.52
N ARG A 272 -4.03 14.52 7.14
CA ARG A 272 -4.78 15.38 8.09
C ARG A 272 -3.97 15.72 9.33
N GLY A 273 -3.14 14.80 9.80
CA GLY A 273 -2.29 14.99 10.95
C GLY A 273 -1.05 15.86 10.69
N LEU A 274 -0.65 16.08 9.45
CA LEU A 274 0.61 16.78 9.15
C LEU A 274 0.51 18.31 9.19
N ARG A 275 -0.69 18.88 9.35
CA ARG A 275 -0.86 20.33 9.44
C ARG A 275 -0.23 20.89 10.70
N LYS A 276 0.40 22.05 10.58
CA LYS A 276 1.00 22.75 11.72
C LYS A 276 -0.03 23.43 12.58
N ALA A 277 0.17 23.34 13.89
CA ALA A 277 -0.56 24.13 14.89
C ALA A 277 0.44 24.67 15.92
N PRO A 278 0.11 25.78 16.59
CA PRO A 278 0.89 26.26 17.73
C PRO A 278 1.04 25.17 18.80
N GLY A 279 2.26 24.95 19.29
CA GLY A 279 2.55 23.93 20.30
C GLY A 279 2.63 22.48 19.79
N LYS A 280 2.34 22.23 18.52
CA LYS A 280 2.43 20.90 17.93
C LYS A 280 3.81 20.64 17.35
N ALA A 281 4.63 19.83 18.05
CA ALA A 281 5.97 19.49 17.63
C ALA A 281 5.98 18.43 16.50
N PHE A 282 5.10 17.43 16.56
CA PHE A 282 4.95 16.33 15.60
C PHE A 282 3.53 15.77 15.61
N CYS A 283 3.24 14.91 14.66
CA CYS A 283 2.02 14.10 14.61
C CYS A 283 2.38 12.61 14.80
N ASN A 284 1.53 11.85 15.48
CA ASN A 284 1.62 10.40 15.48
C ASN A 284 0.74 9.84 14.35
N ILE A 285 1.29 8.89 13.58
CA ILE A 285 0.54 8.11 12.59
C ILE A 285 0.61 6.65 13.02
N VAL A 286 -0.54 6.04 13.26
CA VAL A 286 -0.68 4.67 13.76
C VAL A 286 -1.38 3.83 12.71
N GLN A 287 -0.75 2.73 12.28
CA GLN A 287 -1.29 1.81 11.26
C GLN A 287 -1.12 0.35 11.68
N GLY A 288 -1.92 -0.54 11.09
CA GLY A 288 -1.73 -1.98 11.22
C GLY A 288 -0.62 -2.49 10.31
N SER A 289 0.09 -3.54 10.73
CA SER A 289 1.17 -4.16 9.95
C SER A 289 0.67 -4.84 8.66
N ALA A 290 -0.61 -5.20 8.60
CA ALA A 290 -1.26 -5.78 7.43
C ALA A 290 -1.71 -4.73 6.39
N SER A 291 -1.57 -3.43 6.69
CA SER A 291 -2.01 -2.38 5.77
C SER A 291 -1.34 -2.50 4.39
N PRO A 292 -2.12 -2.50 3.30
CA PRO A 292 -1.60 -2.60 1.93
C PRO A 292 -0.61 -1.48 1.58
N PHE A 293 -0.74 -0.34 2.24
CA PHE A 293 0.15 0.80 2.08
C PHE A 293 0.45 1.46 3.42
N LEU A 294 1.73 1.47 3.80
CA LEU A 294 2.22 2.17 4.99
C LEU A 294 2.64 3.59 4.61
N PHE A 295 2.24 4.57 5.41
CA PHE A 295 2.46 5.98 5.13
C PHE A 295 3.96 6.36 5.09
N GLU A 296 4.81 5.66 5.85
CA GLU A 296 6.27 5.84 5.82
C GLU A 296 6.89 5.56 4.44
N ARG A 297 6.18 4.86 3.53
CA ARG A 297 6.61 4.69 2.13
C ARG A 297 6.33 5.91 1.26
N PHE A 298 5.51 6.82 1.74
CA PHE A 298 5.17 8.07 1.04
C PHE A 298 6.03 9.24 1.50
N ALA A 299 6.33 9.29 2.80
CA ALA A 299 7.19 10.31 3.41
C ALA A 299 8.00 9.68 4.54
N PRO A 300 9.25 10.08 4.75
CA PRO A 300 10.06 9.56 5.85
C PRO A 300 9.51 10.04 7.20
N ALA A 301 9.36 9.11 8.14
CA ALA A 301 9.03 9.42 9.52
C ALA A 301 10.27 9.94 10.27
N GLU A 302 10.07 10.85 11.24
CA GLU A 302 11.13 11.25 12.16
C GLU A 302 11.64 10.05 12.98
N ARG A 303 10.70 9.21 13.44
CA ARG A 303 10.95 7.96 14.15
C ARG A 303 9.86 6.96 13.83
N SER A 304 10.22 5.69 13.77
CA SER A 304 9.28 4.58 13.57
C SER A 304 9.33 3.61 14.75
N TYR A 305 8.16 3.13 15.15
CA TYR A 305 7.98 2.23 16.29
C TYR A 305 7.09 1.05 15.90
N ARG A 306 7.31 -0.10 16.56
CA ARG A 306 6.43 -1.28 16.44
C ARG A 306 5.98 -1.72 17.84
N LEU A 307 4.70 -1.99 18.00
CA LEU A 307 4.17 -2.60 19.21
C LEU A 307 4.46 -4.10 19.22
N HIS A 308 5.16 -4.56 20.26
CA HIS A 308 5.45 -5.97 20.49
C HIS A 308 5.36 -6.30 21.97
N GLY A 309 4.52 -7.26 22.35
CA GLY A 309 4.34 -7.65 23.75
C GLY A 309 3.93 -6.50 24.68
N GLY A 310 3.15 -5.52 24.20
CA GLY A 310 2.72 -4.34 24.96
C GLY A 310 3.77 -3.21 25.06
N VAL A 311 4.96 -3.37 24.45
CA VAL A 311 6.04 -2.39 24.47
C VAL A 311 6.29 -1.82 23.08
N TRP A 312 6.51 -0.51 22.98
CA TRP A 312 6.91 0.15 21.75
C TRP A 312 8.42 0.02 21.52
N LEU A 313 8.79 -0.77 20.52
CA LEU A 313 10.18 -0.92 20.07
C LEU A 313 10.48 0.11 18.98
N SER A 314 11.57 0.87 19.14
CA SER A 314 12.06 1.76 18.08
C SER A 314 12.59 0.93 16.91
N LEU A 315 12.16 1.29 15.69
CA LEU A 315 12.69 0.70 14.45
C LEU A 315 13.82 1.55 13.86
N THR A 316 13.94 2.80 14.28
CA THR A 316 14.96 3.75 13.79
C THR A 316 16.32 3.54 14.49
N ASP A 317 16.26 3.18 15.79
CA ASP A 317 17.46 2.93 16.61
C ASP A 317 17.75 1.42 16.73
N GLY A 318 16.90 0.59 16.11
CA GLY A 318 16.82 -0.84 16.38
C GLY A 318 17.54 -1.74 15.37
N THR A 319 18.12 -1.19 14.31
CA THR A 319 18.83 -2.03 13.33
C THR A 319 20.00 -2.74 14.01
N GLU A 320 20.81 -2.04 14.78
CA GLU A 320 21.92 -2.63 15.56
C GLU A 320 21.42 -3.53 16.69
N GLN A 321 20.35 -3.17 17.40
CA GLN A 321 19.80 -3.97 18.49
C GLN A 321 19.06 -5.22 17.96
N ILE A 322 18.37 -5.13 16.82
CA ILE A 322 17.73 -6.28 16.17
C ILE A 322 18.79 -7.20 15.56
N GLU A 323 19.84 -6.66 14.96
CA GLU A 323 20.97 -7.44 14.45
C GLU A 323 21.71 -8.13 15.59
N ALA A 324 21.95 -7.44 16.71
CA ALA A 324 22.55 -8.01 17.90
C ALA A 324 21.66 -9.09 18.55
N ALA A 325 20.35 -8.85 18.68
CA ALA A 325 19.39 -9.83 19.21
C ALA A 325 19.22 -11.03 18.29
N LEU A 326 19.23 -10.82 16.96
CA LEU A 326 19.20 -11.89 15.97
C LEU A 326 20.50 -12.71 16.00
N ALA A 327 21.65 -12.06 16.05
CA ALA A 327 22.95 -12.70 16.18
C ALA A 327 23.05 -13.53 17.46
N GLU A 328 22.57 -13.00 18.59
CA GLU A 328 22.52 -13.73 19.87
C GLU A 328 21.57 -14.93 19.82
N THR A 329 20.41 -14.77 19.16
CA THR A 329 19.45 -15.87 18.96
C THR A 329 20.04 -16.97 18.08
N LEU A 330 20.70 -16.60 16.99
CA LEU A 330 21.38 -17.54 16.11
C LEU A 330 22.53 -18.24 16.80
N ARG A 331 23.30 -17.53 17.62
CA ARG A 331 24.37 -18.11 18.47
C ARG A 331 23.79 -19.15 19.44
N ARG A 332 22.69 -18.86 20.12
CA ARG A 332 22.02 -19.80 21.05
C ARG A 332 21.45 -21.02 20.33
N ILE A 333 20.92 -20.86 19.13
CA ILE A 333 20.48 -21.98 18.30
C ILE A 333 21.67 -22.87 17.94
N GLY A 334 22.75 -22.28 17.44
CA GLY A 334 23.98 -23.00 17.11
C GLY A 334 24.62 -23.74 18.29
N GLU A 335 24.63 -23.12 19.50
CA GLU A 335 25.11 -23.76 20.71
C GLU A 335 24.21 -24.93 21.15
N ARG A 336 22.87 -24.79 20.97
CA ARG A 336 21.91 -25.86 21.26
C ARG A 336 22.09 -27.03 20.30
N GLU A 337 22.26 -26.76 19.01
CA GLU A 337 22.53 -27.78 17.99
C GLU A 337 23.87 -28.48 18.24
N ALA A 338 24.91 -27.75 18.60
CA ALA A 338 26.21 -28.31 18.98
C ALA A 338 26.13 -29.20 20.23
N ARG A 339 25.32 -28.81 21.24
CA ARG A 339 25.08 -29.67 22.42
C ARG A 339 24.31 -30.93 22.10
N VAL A 340 23.32 -30.83 21.21
CA VAL A 340 22.56 -32.02 20.75
C VAL A 340 23.46 -32.95 19.96
N ALA A 341 24.31 -32.41 19.07
CA ALA A 341 25.29 -33.19 18.33
C ALA A 341 26.34 -33.87 19.25
N ALA A 342 26.80 -33.14 20.28
CA ALA A 342 27.74 -33.69 21.28
C ALA A 342 27.11 -34.75 22.19
N SER A 343 25.81 -34.62 22.53
CA SER A 343 25.09 -35.61 23.34
C SER A 343 24.63 -36.83 22.55
N GLY A 344 24.50 -36.73 21.21
CA GLY A 344 24.19 -37.85 20.32
C GLY A 344 25.41 -38.73 19.94
N GLY A 345 26.63 -38.28 20.23
CA GLY A 345 27.88 -38.95 19.91
C GLY A 345 28.48 -39.91 20.96
N ALA A 346 27.84 -40.07 22.11
CA ALA A 346 28.38 -40.89 23.22
C ALA A 346 27.91 -42.34 23.17
N GLY A 347 27.84 -42.93 21.97
CA GLY A 347 27.54 -44.36 21.81
C GLY A 347 28.29 -44.98 20.65
N ARG A 348 29.44 -45.60 20.95
CA ARG A 348 30.30 -46.47 20.11
C ARG A 348 31.40 -45.78 19.31
N ALA A 349 32.65 -45.87 19.82
CA ALA A 349 33.82 -46.33 19.07
C ALA A 349 34.97 -46.68 20.03
N ARG A 350 35.24 -47.95 20.21
CA ARG A 350 36.57 -48.45 20.56
C ARG A 350 37.27 -48.83 19.25
N GLY A 351 38.49 -48.35 19.05
CA GLY A 351 39.39 -48.90 18.03
C GLY A 351 40.24 -47.89 17.28
N GLY A 352 41.42 -47.67 17.74
CA GLY A 352 42.76 -47.59 17.16
C GLY A 352 43.05 -46.67 15.95
N GLY A 353 44.11 -45.85 16.10
CA GLY A 353 44.85 -45.34 14.96
C GLY A 353 45.34 -43.90 15.08
N ARG A 354 46.55 -43.68 15.62
CA ARG A 354 47.25 -42.40 15.61
C ARG A 354 47.66 -41.97 14.21
N SER A 355 47.29 -40.76 13.78
CA SER A 355 48.08 -40.00 12.81
C SER A 355 47.88 -38.51 12.98
N ARG A 356 48.98 -37.76 12.95
CA ARG A 356 49.09 -36.31 13.17
C ARG A 356 48.39 -35.49 12.08
N PRO A 357 47.83 -34.32 12.39
CA PRO A 357 47.23 -33.45 11.36
C PRO A 357 48.28 -32.56 10.71
N ALA A 358 48.26 -32.53 9.38
CA ALA A 358 48.98 -31.56 8.57
C ALA A 358 48.18 -30.25 8.49
N ARG A 359 48.85 -29.10 8.60
CA ARG A 359 48.31 -27.76 8.38
C ARG A 359 47.90 -27.61 6.90
N PRO A 360 46.73 -27.04 6.59
CA PRO A 360 46.44 -26.60 5.23
C PRO A 360 46.99 -25.20 4.97
N ARG A 361 47.67 -25.06 3.87
CA ARG A 361 48.03 -23.80 3.23
C ARG A 361 46.77 -23.14 2.65
N ALA A 362 46.69 -21.81 2.76
CA ALA A 362 45.73 -20.98 2.07
C ALA A 362 45.84 -21.16 0.55
N ALA A 363 44.67 -21.44 -0.09
CA ALA A 363 44.48 -21.26 -1.52
C ALA A 363 43.18 -20.47 -1.70
N ALA A 364 43.32 -19.29 -2.29
CA ALA A 364 42.23 -18.41 -2.67
C ALA A 364 41.55 -18.94 -3.96
N GLY A 365 40.22 -18.79 -4.01
CA GLY A 365 39.47 -18.66 -5.27
C GLY A 365 38.84 -19.94 -5.81
N GLY A 366 37.50 -20.02 -5.80
CA GLY A 366 36.77 -20.83 -6.76
C GLY A 366 35.71 -21.83 -6.27
N ALA A 367 35.14 -21.72 -5.08
CA ALA A 367 34.17 -22.71 -4.60
C ALA A 367 32.75 -22.19 -4.30
N GLY A 368 32.43 -20.91 -4.57
CA GLY A 368 31.12 -20.32 -4.20
C GLY A 368 29.99 -20.46 -5.23
N ALA A 369 30.29 -20.74 -6.50
CA ALA A 369 29.27 -20.70 -7.57
C ALA A 369 28.46 -22.03 -7.67
N GLY A 370 29.03 -23.16 -7.40
CA GLY A 370 28.36 -24.46 -7.51
C GLY A 370 27.32 -24.73 -6.42
N GLN A 371 27.62 -24.38 -5.16
CA GLN A 371 26.70 -24.62 -4.03
C GLN A 371 25.42 -23.79 -4.12
N GLY A 372 25.47 -22.60 -4.72
CA GLY A 372 24.30 -21.75 -4.93
C GLY A 372 23.34 -22.31 -6.00
N GLU A 373 23.87 -22.87 -7.09
CA GLU A 373 23.07 -23.46 -8.16
C GLU A 373 22.43 -24.79 -7.70
N ASP A 374 23.08 -25.60 -6.92
CA ASP A 374 22.55 -26.87 -6.38
C ASP A 374 21.37 -26.61 -5.40
N SER A 375 21.50 -25.65 -4.48
CA SER A 375 20.43 -25.25 -3.57
C SER A 375 19.23 -24.67 -4.31
N ALA A 376 19.48 -23.91 -5.38
CA ALA A 376 18.43 -23.38 -6.23
C ALA A 376 17.70 -24.49 -6.99
N ALA A 377 18.43 -25.46 -7.55
CA ALA A 377 17.85 -26.62 -8.24
C ALA A 377 16.96 -27.44 -7.32
N GLU A 378 17.37 -27.64 -6.07
CA GLU A 378 16.55 -28.30 -5.05
C GLU A 378 15.27 -27.53 -4.75
N THR A 379 15.35 -26.21 -4.63
CA THR A 379 14.19 -25.34 -4.38
C THR A 379 13.17 -25.44 -5.51
N TYR A 380 13.61 -25.45 -6.76
CA TYR A 380 12.69 -25.62 -7.91
C TYR A 380 12.12 -27.04 -7.96
N ARG A 381 12.89 -28.08 -7.63
CA ARG A 381 12.36 -29.45 -7.52
C ARG A 381 11.24 -29.54 -6.49
N ASP A 382 11.38 -28.91 -5.35
CA ASP A 382 10.36 -28.91 -4.31
C ASP A 382 9.11 -28.12 -4.74
N LEU A 383 9.27 -26.98 -5.42
CA LEU A 383 8.13 -26.24 -6.00
C LEU A 383 7.37 -27.10 -7.03
N TYR A 384 8.07 -27.86 -7.87
CA TYR A 384 7.41 -28.74 -8.82
C TYR A 384 6.72 -29.92 -8.14
N ARG A 385 7.34 -30.54 -7.12
CA ARG A 385 6.68 -31.57 -6.29
C ARG A 385 5.40 -31.07 -5.66
N LEU A 386 5.42 -29.83 -5.15
CA LEU A 386 4.25 -29.21 -4.55
C LEU A 386 3.16 -28.94 -5.58
N PHE A 387 3.52 -28.41 -6.76
CA PHE A 387 2.56 -28.22 -7.86
C PHE A 387 1.92 -29.56 -8.26
N ASP A 388 2.71 -30.61 -8.41
CA ASP A 388 2.20 -31.93 -8.83
C ASP A 388 1.31 -32.57 -7.76
N ALA A 389 1.67 -32.42 -6.49
CA ALA A 389 0.84 -32.86 -5.36
C ALA A 389 -0.49 -32.09 -5.31
N ALA A 390 -0.47 -30.78 -5.48
CA ALA A 390 -1.66 -29.95 -5.54
C ALA A 390 -2.52 -30.27 -6.77
N ASN A 391 -1.91 -30.50 -7.94
CA ASN A 391 -2.62 -30.92 -9.17
C ASN A 391 -3.29 -32.29 -8.98
N ALA A 392 -2.60 -33.24 -8.36
CA ALA A 392 -3.15 -34.57 -8.08
C ALA A 392 -4.36 -34.47 -7.13
N ALA A 393 -4.24 -33.70 -6.06
CA ALA A 393 -5.27 -33.58 -5.04
C ALA A 393 -6.47 -32.69 -5.47
N GLY A 394 -6.21 -31.59 -6.19
CA GLY A 394 -7.24 -30.63 -6.59
C GLY A 394 -7.87 -30.90 -7.95
N TRP A 395 -7.10 -31.44 -8.90
CA TRP A 395 -7.52 -31.63 -10.30
C TRP A 395 -7.31 -33.05 -10.83
N GLY A 396 -7.00 -34.01 -9.99
CA GLY A 396 -6.80 -35.40 -10.44
C GLY A 396 -5.70 -35.56 -11.48
N ARG A 397 -4.68 -34.68 -11.46
CA ARG A 397 -3.60 -34.57 -12.45
C ARG A 397 -4.05 -34.06 -13.83
N ALA A 398 -5.20 -33.40 -13.93
CA ALA A 398 -5.75 -32.93 -15.21
C ALA A 398 -5.10 -31.61 -15.71
N LEU A 399 -4.36 -30.88 -14.87
CA LEU A 399 -3.68 -29.68 -15.33
C LEU A 399 -2.48 -30.04 -16.23
N PRO A 400 -2.24 -29.26 -17.29
CA PRO A 400 -1.10 -29.45 -18.16
C PRO A 400 0.22 -29.20 -17.44
N ARG A 401 1.32 -29.60 -18.05
CA ARG A 401 2.65 -29.20 -17.62
C ARG A 401 2.71 -27.67 -17.56
N CYS A 402 3.23 -27.15 -16.48
CA CYS A 402 3.33 -25.72 -16.22
C CYS A 402 4.76 -25.36 -15.81
N ARG A 403 5.32 -24.29 -16.38
CA ARG A 403 6.62 -23.77 -15.96
C ARG A 403 6.47 -22.92 -14.71
N LEU A 404 7.25 -23.23 -13.68
CA LEU A 404 7.35 -22.42 -12.47
C LEU A 404 8.58 -21.52 -12.58
N ARG A 405 8.39 -20.22 -12.39
CA ARG A 405 9.45 -19.21 -12.42
C ARG A 405 9.45 -18.36 -11.17
N VAL A 406 10.60 -17.79 -10.86
CA VAL A 406 10.75 -16.80 -9.80
C VAL A 406 11.34 -15.52 -10.39
N ASN A 407 10.57 -14.44 -10.32
CA ASN A 407 11.01 -13.14 -10.81
C ASN A 407 11.90 -12.46 -9.75
N ALA A 408 13.14 -12.17 -10.12
CA ALA A 408 14.11 -11.52 -9.24
C ALA A 408 13.97 -10.02 -9.09
N ARG A 409 13.06 -9.38 -9.81
CA ARG A 409 12.84 -7.95 -9.63
C ARG A 409 12.23 -7.71 -8.25
N GLU A 410 12.99 -7.08 -7.37
CA GLU A 410 12.59 -6.64 -6.03
C GLU A 410 11.67 -5.42 -6.06
N THR A 411 10.97 -5.18 -7.16
CA THR A 411 9.98 -4.11 -7.22
C THR A 411 8.76 -4.51 -6.41
N PRO A 412 8.31 -3.68 -5.47
CA PRO A 412 7.08 -3.92 -4.73
C PRO A 412 5.89 -3.90 -5.68
N THR A 413 5.52 -5.07 -6.16
CA THR A 413 4.27 -5.28 -6.90
C THR A 413 3.26 -5.91 -5.95
N ARG A 414 1.97 -5.64 -6.13
CA ARG A 414 0.90 -6.26 -5.31
C ARG A 414 0.67 -7.74 -5.64
N VAL A 415 1.34 -8.24 -6.65
CA VAL A 415 1.11 -9.57 -7.19
C VAL A 415 2.15 -10.50 -6.60
N VAL A 416 1.72 -11.46 -5.79
CA VAL A 416 2.58 -12.50 -5.19
C VAL A 416 3.06 -13.48 -6.26
N ALA A 417 2.17 -13.89 -7.16
CA ALA A 417 2.46 -14.66 -8.38
C ALA A 417 1.45 -14.29 -9.47
N PHE A 418 1.70 -14.72 -10.70
CA PHE A 418 0.76 -14.60 -11.82
C PHE A 418 0.95 -15.74 -12.82
N ALA A 419 -0.17 -16.22 -13.38
CA ALA A 419 -0.18 -17.19 -14.47
C ALA A 419 -0.15 -16.49 -15.82
N THR A 420 0.59 -17.07 -16.76
CA THR A 420 0.67 -16.61 -18.15
C THR A 420 0.18 -17.74 -19.07
N PRO A 421 -0.69 -17.49 -20.04
CA PRO A 421 -1.16 -18.49 -20.98
C PRO A 421 0.00 -19.03 -21.85
N PRO A 422 -0.18 -20.20 -22.45
CA PRO A 422 0.72 -20.68 -23.49
C PRO A 422 0.76 -19.65 -24.64
N SER A 423 1.94 -19.36 -25.15
CA SER A 423 2.12 -18.46 -26.29
C SER A 423 2.47 -19.28 -27.54
N HIS A 424 1.91 -18.88 -28.70
CA HIS A 424 2.35 -19.38 -29.98
C HIS A 424 3.48 -18.46 -30.47
N ALA A 425 4.71 -18.98 -30.48
CA ALA A 425 5.77 -18.30 -31.23
C ALA A 425 5.46 -18.41 -32.72
N GLN A 426 5.69 -17.36 -33.51
CA GLN A 426 5.51 -17.43 -34.96
C GLN A 426 6.30 -18.61 -35.53
N GLY A 427 5.59 -19.67 -35.97
CA GLY A 427 6.17 -20.87 -36.57
C GLY A 427 6.72 -21.95 -35.60
N GLY A 428 6.50 -21.84 -34.27
CA GLY A 428 6.97 -22.82 -33.26
C GLY A 428 5.84 -23.58 -32.56
N ALA A 429 6.19 -24.67 -31.87
CA ALA A 429 5.26 -25.40 -31.01
C ALA A 429 4.72 -24.49 -29.88
N PRO A 430 3.44 -24.67 -29.46
CA PRO A 430 2.88 -23.90 -28.36
C PRO A 430 3.73 -24.09 -27.09
N THR A 431 4.04 -22.98 -26.40
CA THR A 431 4.76 -23.02 -25.14
C THR A 431 3.83 -23.45 -24.01
N GLU A 432 4.36 -24.07 -22.97
CA GLU A 432 3.58 -24.42 -21.80
C GLU A 432 3.10 -23.16 -21.03
N PRO A 433 1.96 -23.24 -20.31
CA PRO A 433 1.56 -22.19 -19.38
C PRO A 433 2.63 -21.99 -18.31
N ARG A 434 2.66 -20.81 -17.69
CA ARG A 434 3.69 -20.44 -16.73
C ARG A 434 3.09 -19.79 -15.50
N ILE A 435 3.55 -20.17 -14.31
CA ILE A 435 3.31 -19.45 -13.06
C ILE A 435 4.62 -18.78 -12.65
N THR A 436 4.58 -17.47 -12.46
CA THR A 436 5.74 -16.68 -12.05
C THR A 436 5.52 -16.14 -10.65
N PHE A 437 6.33 -16.56 -9.68
CA PHE A 437 6.36 -16.02 -8.33
C PHE A 437 7.21 -14.74 -8.29
N ASN A 438 6.77 -13.76 -7.52
CA ASN A 438 7.54 -12.56 -7.27
C ASN A 438 8.41 -12.76 -6.02
N LEU A 439 9.72 -12.73 -6.20
CA LEU A 439 10.69 -12.94 -5.12
C LEU A 439 10.53 -11.96 -3.96
N TYR A 440 10.09 -10.72 -4.25
CA TYR A 440 9.79 -9.73 -3.22
C TYR A 440 8.78 -10.23 -2.18
N HIS A 441 7.79 -11.00 -2.61
CA HIS A 441 6.74 -11.53 -1.73
C HIS A 441 7.09 -12.89 -1.12
N CYS A 442 7.91 -13.71 -1.80
CA CYS A 442 8.18 -15.08 -1.35
C CYS A 442 8.75 -15.17 0.07
N GLY A 443 9.55 -14.18 0.50
CA GLY A 443 10.09 -14.16 1.87
C GLY A 443 9.24 -13.38 2.89
N ARG A 444 8.12 -12.79 2.45
CA ARG A 444 7.26 -11.93 3.27
C ARG A 444 5.84 -12.45 3.43
N THR A 445 5.46 -13.42 2.61
CA THR A 445 4.13 -14.04 2.63
C THR A 445 4.20 -15.33 3.43
N PRO A 446 3.33 -15.56 4.42
CA PRO A 446 3.23 -16.83 5.13
C PRO A 446 2.99 -18.01 4.18
N ALA A 447 3.37 -19.22 4.59
CA ALA A 447 3.20 -20.44 3.78
C ALA A 447 1.74 -20.65 3.31
N GLU A 448 0.76 -20.35 4.16
CA GLU A 448 -0.66 -20.40 3.83
C GLU A 448 -1.03 -19.40 2.71
N GLY A 449 -0.52 -18.18 2.78
CA GLY A 449 -0.73 -17.17 1.74
C GLY A 449 -0.08 -17.56 0.40
N LEU A 450 1.10 -18.20 0.42
CA LEU A 450 1.73 -18.74 -0.78
C LEU A 450 0.97 -19.93 -1.35
N ALA A 451 0.40 -20.78 -0.50
CA ALA A 451 -0.46 -21.89 -0.91
C ALA A 451 -1.74 -21.38 -1.60
N HIS A 452 -2.42 -20.40 -1.01
CA HIS A 452 -3.56 -19.72 -1.64
C HIS A 452 -3.19 -19.17 -3.02
N THR A 453 -2.06 -18.45 -3.10
CA THR A 453 -1.58 -17.88 -4.35
C THR A 453 -1.29 -18.97 -5.38
N LEU A 454 -0.63 -20.06 -5.01
CA LEU A 454 -0.37 -21.18 -5.93
C LEU A 454 -1.68 -21.76 -6.47
N LEU A 455 -2.65 -22.06 -5.62
CA LEU A 455 -3.94 -22.62 -6.02
C LEU A 455 -4.74 -21.66 -6.91
N HIS A 456 -4.68 -20.36 -6.62
CA HIS A 456 -5.26 -19.32 -7.45
C HIS A 456 -4.66 -19.32 -8.87
N GLU A 457 -3.34 -19.33 -8.99
CA GLU A 457 -2.64 -19.34 -10.27
C GLU A 457 -2.80 -20.68 -11.02
N MET A 458 -2.91 -21.80 -10.29
CA MET A 458 -3.25 -23.10 -10.88
C MET A 458 -4.67 -23.12 -11.45
N THR A 459 -5.62 -22.35 -10.88
CA THR A 459 -6.95 -22.19 -11.44
C THR A 459 -6.91 -21.44 -12.77
N HIS A 460 -6.03 -20.46 -12.94
CA HIS A 460 -5.79 -19.83 -14.25
C HIS A 460 -5.18 -20.81 -15.25
N VAL A 461 -4.25 -21.68 -14.82
CA VAL A 461 -3.73 -22.75 -15.68
C VAL A 461 -4.84 -23.69 -16.14
N TRP A 462 -5.80 -24.01 -15.25
CA TRP A 462 -6.99 -24.77 -15.61
C TRP A 462 -7.85 -24.05 -16.66
N GLN A 463 -8.06 -22.73 -16.52
CA GLN A 463 -8.78 -21.93 -17.52
C GLN A 463 -8.09 -22.01 -18.89
N PHE A 464 -6.77 -21.84 -18.93
CA PHE A 464 -6.00 -21.91 -20.18
C PHE A 464 -6.12 -23.29 -20.85
N ALA A 465 -6.07 -24.36 -20.06
CA ALA A 465 -6.23 -25.73 -20.55
C ALA A 465 -7.63 -25.97 -21.18
N HIS A 466 -8.64 -25.19 -20.78
CA HIS A 466 -10.01 -25.28 -21.31
C HIS A 466 -10.34 -24.17 -22.33
N GLY A 467 -9.30 -23.53 -22.90
CA GLY A 467 -9.47 -22.49 -23.93
C GLY A 467 -10.16 -21.21 -23.45
N ARG A 468 -10.07 -20.91 -22.14
CA ARG A 468 -10.73 -19.74 -21.53
C ARG A 468 -9.72 -18.62 -21.29
N SER A 469 -10.21 -17.37 -21.26
CA SER A 469 -9.40 -16.21 -20.87
C SER A 469 -9.07 -16.26 -19.39
N GLY A 470 -7.85 -15.89 -18.99
CA GLY A 470 -7.35 -15.91 -17.62
C GLY A 470 -7.92 -14.83 -16.69
N GLY A 471 -9.23 -14.57 -16.75
CA GLY A 471 -9.90 -13.58 -15.88
C GLY A 471 -10.66 -14.23 -14.72
N HIS A 472 -10.99 -13.42 -13.68
CA HIS A 472 -11.77 -13.84 -12.50
C HIS A 472 -13.29 -13.91 -12.76
N GLY A 473 -13.70 -14.34 -13.97
CA GLY A 473 -15.08 -14.51 -14.39
C GLY A 473 -15.83 -15.65 -13.67
N PRO A 474 -17.08 -15.94 -14.08
CA PRO A 474 -17.90 -16.98 -13.45
C PRO A 474 -17.24 -18.36 -13.40
N ASP A 475 -16.48 -18.72 -14.44
CA ASP A 475 -15.81 -20.03 -14.51
C ASP A 475 -14.65 -20.14 -13.51
N PHE A 476 -13.86 -19.07 -13.34
CA PHE A 476 -12.83 -19.00 -12.32
C PHE A 476 -13.41 -19.17 -10.92
N ARG A 477 -14.45 -18.40 -10.61
CA ARG A 477 -15.13 -18.46 -9.31
C ARG A 477 -15.76 -19.82 -9.03
N ARG A 478 -16.33 -20.45 -10.06
CA ARG A 478 -16.91 -21.80 -9.95
C ARG A 478 -15.83 -22.84 -9.65
N GLU A 479 -14.69 -22.74 -10.31
CA GLU A 479 -13.58 -23.67 -10.10
C GLU A 479 -12.92 -23.46 -8.73
N MET A 480 -12.73 -22.22 -8.31
CA MET A 480 -12.28 -21.91 -6.93
C MET A 480 -13.26 -22.43 -5.88
N ALA A 481 -14.57 -22.24 -6.11
CA ALA A 481 -15.60 -22.76 -5.21
C ALA A 481 -15.62 -24.30 -5.16
N ARG A 482 -15.33 -24.98 -6.28
CA ARG A 482 -15.20 -26.45 -6.33
C ARG A 482 -14.05 -26.93 -5.45
N LEU A 483 -12.96 -26.18 -5.38
CA LEU A 483 -11.84 -26.42 -4.47
C LEU A 483 -12.17 -26.01 -3.01
N GLY A 484 -13.34 -25.37 -2.80
CA GLY A 484 -13.78 -24.85 -1.51
C GLY A 484 -13.07 -23.56 -1.08
N ILE A 485 -12.49 -22.85 -2.04
CA ILE A 485 -11.78 -21.59 -1.84
C ILE A 485 -12.69 -20.47 -2.38
N TYR A 486 -12.99 -19.47 -1.55
CA TYR A 486 -13.87 -18.36 -1.90
C TYR A 486 -13.09 -17.06 -1.92
N GLU A 487 -13.38 -16.19 -2.90
CA GLU A 487 -12.93 -14.80 -2.88
C GLU A 487 -13.99 -13.93 -2.21
N GLU A 488 -13.67 -13.37 -1.07
CA GLU A 488 -14.49 -12.38 -0.39
C GLU A 488 -13.64 -11.12 -0.15
N GLY A 489 -14.05 -10.00 -0.75
CA GLY A 489 -13.34 -8.72 -0.61
C GLY A 489 -11.92 -8.67 -1.20
N GLY A 490 -11.59 -9.55 -2.16
CA GLY A 490 -10.26 -9.62 -2.78
C GLY A 490 -9.23 -10.47 -2.01
N ALA A 491 -9.68 -11.16 -0.96
CA ALA A 491 -8.91 -12.17 -0.25
C ALA A 491 -9.54 -13.54 -0.47
N THR A 492 -8.70 -14.57 -0.65
CA THR A 492 -9.15 -15.97 -0.73
C THR A 492 -9.33 -16.53 0.68
N ASN A 493 -10.55 -16.96 1.00
CA ASN A 493 -10.92 -17.53 2.30
C ASN A 493 -11.44 -18.96 2.15
N CYS A 494 -11.24 -19.81 3.15
CA CYS A 494 -11.91 -21.10 3.29
C CYS A 494 -12.49 -21.26 4.70
N ARG A 495 -13.55 -22.08 4.88
CA ARG A 495 -14.11 -22.37 6.19
C ARG A 495 -13.15 -23.27 6.97
N VAL A 496 -12.73 -22.83 8.16
CA VAL A 496 -11.86 -23.60 9.07
C VAL A 496 -12.48 -24.99 9.33
N GLY A 497 -11.67 -26.05 9.20
CA GLY A 497 -12.08 -27.44 9.37
C GLY A 497 -12.79 -28.08 8.16
N SER A 498 -13.05 -27.33 7.08
CA SER A 498 -13.61 -27.88 5.82
C SER A 498 -12.60 -28.77 5.08
N PRO A 499 -13.05 -29.59 4.09
CA PRO A 499 -12.13 -30.30 3.19
C PRO A 499 -11.16 -29.36 2.48
N ALA A 500 -11.60 -28.15 2.13
CA ALA A 500 -10.79 -27.12 1.50
C ALA A 500 -9.71 -26.58 2.44
N ASP A 501 -10.01 -26.37 3.72
CA ASP A 501 -9.04 -25.96 4.74
C ASP A 501 -7.95 -27.04 4.89
N ARG A 502 -8.34 -28.32 4.91
CA ARG A 502 -7.38 -29.44 4.94
C ARG A 502 -6.50 -29.49 3.69
N PHE A 503 -7.10 -29.26 2.52
CA PHE A 503 -6.36 -29.20 1.26
C PHE A 503 -5.39 -28.02 1.25
N LEU A 504 -5.85 -26.84 1.67
CA LEU A 504 -5.01 -25.65 1.78
C LEU A 504 -3.84 -25.87 2.75
N ARG A 505 -4.09 -26.44 3.94
CA ARG A 505 -3.05 -26.77 4.92
C ARG A 505 -2.06 -27.81 4.40
N PHE A 506 -2.54 -28.77 3.62
CA PHE A 506 -1.68 -29.73 2.94
C PHE A 506 -0.72 -29.01 1.96
N VAL A 507 -1.23 -28.11 1.12
CA VAL A 507 -0.40 -27.32 0.20
C VAL A 507 0.52 -26.38 0.99
N ALA A 508 0.03 -25.74 2.04
CA ALA A 508 0.82 -24.85 2.88
C ALA A 508 1.97 -25.56 3.61
N SER A 509 1.75 -26.80 4.07
CA SER A 509 2.82 -27.61 4.68
C SER A 509 3.97 -27.91 3.70
N GLY A 510 3.66 -28.05 2.41
CA GLY A 510 4.64 -28.22 1.35
C GLY A 510 5.49 -26.97 1.08
N PHE A 511 5.03 -25.80 1.49
CA PHE A 511 5.82 -24.56 1.45
C PHE A 511 6.79 -24.41 2.63
N ALA A 512 6.78 -25.30 3.61
CA ALA A 512 7.67 -25.19 4.77
C ALA A 512 9.15 -25.16 4.31
N GLY A 513 9.87 -24.10 4.66
CA GLY A 513 11.26 -23.89 4.29
C GLY A 513 11.53 -23.41 2.85
N ILE A 514 10.58 -23.52 1.92
CA ILE A 514 10.75 -23.06 0.53
C ILE A 514 10.92 -21.53 0.45
N PRO A 515 10.13 -20.69 1.15
CA PRO A 515 10.24 -19.23 1.04
C PRO A 515 11.63 -18.69 1.35
N GLY A 516 12.28 -19.20 2.40
CA GLY A 516 13.65 -18.82 2.76
C GLY A 516 14.67 -19.19 1.68
N ARG A 517 14.53 -20.37 1.09
CA ARG A 517 15.41 -20.85 0.00
C ARG A 517 15.17 -20.10 -1.31
N LEU A 518 13.93 -19.68 -1.61
CA LEU A 518 13.63 -18.84 -2.76
C LEU A 518 14.38 -17.50 -2.70
N LEU A 519 14.56 -16.93 -1.51
CA LEU A 519 15.32 -15.70 -1.35
C LEU A 519 16.79 -15.84 -1.76
N LEU A 520 17.37 -17.03 -1.66
CA LEU A 520 18.75 -17.29 -2.10
C LEU A 520 18.92 -17.15 -3.61
N LEU A 521 17.84 -17.31 -4.40
CA LEU A 521 17.85 -17.12 -5.85
C LEU A 521 18.25 -15.70 -6.28
N ARG A 522 18.12 -14.69 -5.42
CA ARG A 522 18.60 -13.33 -5.69
C ARG A 522 20.11 -13.25 -5.93
N ASN A 523 20.86 -14.18 -5.33
CA ASN A 523 22.32 -14.22 -5.42
C ASN A 523 22.83 -14.84 -6.73
N LEU A 524 21.94 -15.47 -7.52
CA LEU A 524 22.28 -16.04 -8.81
C LEU A 524 22.21 -14.99 -9.92
N SER A 525 23.14 -15.06 -10.87
CA SER A 525 23.03 -14.29 -12.10
C SER A 525 21.77 -14.68 -12.90
N PRO A 526 21.19 -13.77 -13.72
CA PRO A 526 20.03 -14.10 -14.53
C PRO A 526 20.22 -15.34 -15.43
N ALA A 527 21.43 -15.54 -15.94
CA ALA A 527 21.77 -16.70 -16.77
C ALA A 527 21.82 -18.00 -15.96
N ALA A 528 22.46 -17.99 -14.77
CA ALA A 528 22.50 -19.13 -13.87
C ALA A 528 21.10 -19.55 -13.41
N ARG A 529 20.27 -18.58 -13.08
CA ARG A 529 18.88 -18.83 -12.68
C ARG A 529 18.08 -19.49 -13.79
N ARG A 530 18.16 -19.00 -15.04
CA ARG A 530 17.48 -19.63 -16.18
C ARG A 530 17.94 -21.08 -16.39
N ARG A 531 19.25 -21.36 -16.30
CA ARG A 531 19.77 -22.73 -16.42
C ARG A 531 19.16 -23.67 -15.37
N VAL A 532 19.06 -23.21 -14.11
CA VAL A 532 18.48 -23.99 -13.01
C VAL A 532 16.97 -24.21 -13.21
N GLU A 533 16.25 -23.16 -13.63
CA GLU A 533 14.81 -23.24 -13.95
C GLU A 533 14.54 -24.26 -15.07
N ASP A 534 15.30 -24.17 -16.17
CA ASP A 534 15.13 -25.05 -17.32
C ASP A 534 15.54 -26.50 -17.00
N ALA A 535 16.63 -26.71 -16.26
CA ALA A 535 17.05 -28.03 -15.82
C ALA A 535 16.01 -28.68 -14.90
N ALA A 536 15.46 -27.95 -13.93
CA ALA A 536 14.44 -28.46 -13.03
C ALA A 536 13.11 -28.78 -13.76
N PHE A 537 12.75 -27.99 -14.77
CA PHE A 537 11.58 -28.26 -15.60
C PHE A 537 11.76 -29.51 -16.46
N LEU A 538 12.95 -29.68 -17.08
CA LEU A 538 13.25 -30.83 -17.92
C LEU A 538 13.35 -32.13 -17.11
N ALA A 539 13.94 -32.07 -15.91
CA ALA A 539 14.06 -33.24 -15.01
C ALA A 539 12.70 -33.82 -14.57
N ARG A 540 11.60 -33.05 -14.71
CA ARG A 540 10.22 -33.50 -14.47
C ARG A 540 9.68 -34.41 -15.60
N SER A 541 10.41 -34.55 -16.69
CA SER A 541 10.01 -35.30 -17.89
C SER A 541 10.34 -36.78 -17.84
N VAL A 542 10.99 -37.23 -16.77
CA VAL A 542 11.31 -38.63 -16.45
C VAL A 542 10.49 -39.02 -15.21
#